data_c7c6d990dae05ee37d91566d648c9122
#
_entry.id   c7c6d990dae05ee37d91566d648c9122
#
_cell.length_a   1.000
_cell.length_b   1.000
_cell.length_c   1.000
_cell.angle_alpha   90.00
_cell.angle_beta   90.00
_cell.angle_gamma   90.00
#
_symmetry.space_group_name_H-M   'P 1'
#
loop_
_entity.id
_entity.type
_entity.pdbx_description
1 polymer ?
#
loop_
_entity_poly.entity_id
_entity_poly.type
_entity_poly.pdbx_seq_one_letter_code
_entity_poly.pdbx_strand_id
1 'polypeptide(L)'
;PESTTVPGFKPMLEDLNLAYHGLTLQLGELIVESLGEDPAEFRQYFNLEEPYLFASLNHNFSLDAIAADKQDFIREEYKKFASPVTGAHIDGPPFVALLINDRPGLQVVAGEGKWMDAPVTCRTAEGDYDVPVIPGSVIVNTGGSLMHLSEGRYSATLHRVNTTMIPAGDTRVSMPYFLLPKMAGDLIPFGKSAALNNDTVGYNEGRDRGANAAANLMRTYPKLTRRWWMKEFTELKAAHQEEEKAETLAAFKLAKERGERNKAKSEE
;
A
#
# COMPACT_ATOMS: atom_id res chain seq x y z
N PRO A 1 23.53 -7.95 5.67
CA PRO A 1 24.93 -7.99 5.23
C PRO A 1 25.18 -6.92 4.19
N GLU A 2 26.41 -6.34 4.16
CA GLU A 2 26.82 -5.40 3.13
C GLU A 2 26.88 -6.09 1.77
N SER A 3 26.52 -5.36 0.69
CA SER A 3 26.62 -5.88 -0.67
C SER A 3 28.08 -5.90 -1.13
N THR A 4 28.53 -7.04 -1.63
CA THR A 4 29.87 -7.15 -2.24
C THR A 4 29.91 -6.62 -3.67
N THR A 5 28.74 -6.51 -4.33
CA THR A 5 28.62 -6.04 -5.72
C THR A 5 28.27 -4.56 -5.83
N VAL A 6 27.66 -3.99 -4.80
CA VAL A 6 27.31 -2.56 -4.72
C VAL A 6 27.77 -2.02 -3.37
N PRO A 7 29.06 -1.63 -3.24
CA PRO A 7 29.57 -1.03 -2.02
C PRO A 7 28.77 0.24 -1.64
N GLY A 8 28.48 0.41 -0.36
CA GLY A 8 27.70 1.56 0.13
C GLY A 8 26.17 1.41 0.00
N PHE A 9 25.68 0.30 -0.58
CA PHE A 9 24.22 0.09 -0.75
C PHE A 9 23.48 0.04 0.59
N LYS A 10 24.00 -0.69 1.57
CA LYS A 10 23.37 -0.81 2.88
C LYS A 10 23.26 0.54 3.61
N PRO A 11 24.35 1.31 3.83
CA PRO A 11 24.23 2.60 4.51
C PRO A 11 23.33 3.57 3.77
N MET A 12 23.33 3.59 2.43
CA MET A 12 22.39 4.40 1.65
C MET A 12 20.93 4.05 1.93
N LEU A 13 20.59 2.77 2.03
CA LEU A 13 19.23 2.34 2.37
C LEU A 13 18.86 2.67 3.81
N GLU A 14 19.80 2.57 4.74
CA GLU A 14 19.60 2.92 6.14
C GLU A 14 19.31 4.43 6.27
N ASP A 15 20.09 5.29 5.62
CA ASP A 15 19.87 6.74 5.60
C ASP A 15 18.53 7.11 4.97
N LEU A 16 18.17 6.47 3.85
CA LEU A 16 16.90 6.69 3.17
C LEU A 16 15.71 6.26 4.03
N ASN A 17 15.81 5.11 4.70
CA ASN A 17 14.78 4.63 5.61
C ASN A 17 14.58 5.58 6.80
N LEU A 18 15.65 6.12 7.38
CA LEU A 18 15.56 7.09 8.46
C LEU A 18 14.91 8.40 8.00
N ALA A 19 15.28 8.88 6.80
CA ALA A 19 14.67 10.09 6.21
C ALA A 19 13.16 9.88 5.97
N TYR A 20 12.76 8.74 5.40
CA TYR A 20 11.35 8.41 5.18
C TYR A 20 10.59 8.22 6.48
N HIS A 21 11.21 7.61 7.48
CA HIS A 21 10.60 7.47 8.81
C HIS A 21 10.28 8.86 9.39
N GLY A 22 11.24 9.76 9.42
CA GLY A 22 11.03 11.14 9.90
C GLY A 22 9.91 11.86 9.14
N LEU A 23 9.88 11.73 7.81
CA LEU A 23 8.84 12.33 6.98
C LEU A 23 7.45 11.72 7.27
N THR A 24 7.36 10.40 7.41
CA THR A 24 6.07 9.74 7.70
C THR A 24 5.53 10.07 9.08
N LEU A 25 6.39 10.28 10.07
CA LEU A 25 5.97 10.71 11.41
C LEU A 25 5.37 12.12 11.38
N GLN A 26 6.03 13.07 10.72
CA GLN A 26 5.50 14.43 10.56
C GLN A 26 4.18 14.43 9.80
N LEU A 27 4.10 13.66 8.70
CA LEU A 27 2.88 13.52 7.94
C LEU A 27 1.75 12.88 8.78
N GLY A 28 2.06 11.90 9.60
CA GLY A 28 1.10 11.24 10.49
C GLY A 28 0.51 12.21 11.50
N GLU A 29 1.32 13.04 12.13
CA GLU A 29 0.85 14.07 13.05
C GLU A 29 -0.06 15.10 12.34
N LEU A 30 0.31 15.57 11.16
CA LEU A 30 -0.52 16.48 10.36
C LEU A 30 -1.85 15.85 9.93
N ILE A 31 -1.86 14.55 9.63
CA ILE A 31 -3.09 13.82 9.29
C ILE A 31 -4.01 13.80 10.52
N VAL A 32 -3.50 13.48 11.71
CA VAL A 32 -4.31 13.46 12.95
C VAL A 32 -4.84 14.85 13.28
N GLU A 33 -4.02 15.89 13.15
CA GLU A 33 -4.45 17.28 13.32
C GLU A 33 -5.55 17.65 12.32
N SER A 34 -5.44 17.22 11.07
CA SER A 34 -6.49 17.45 10.04
C SER A 34 -7.83 16.78 10.35
N LEU A 35 -7.80 15.75 11.19
CA LEU A 35 -9.00 15.08 11.70
C LEU A 35 -9.62 15.81 12.90
N GLY A 36 -8.96 16.84 13.42
CA GLY A 36 -9.35 17.57 14.63
C GLY A 36 -9.00 16.85 15.92
N GLU A 37 -8.08 15.89 15.87
CA GLU A 37 -7.66 15.08 17.02
C GLU A 37 -6.26 15.51 17.51
N ASP A 38 -5.88 15.09 18.72
CA ASP A 38 -4.56 15.41 19.28
C ASP A 38 -3.46 14.58 18.60
N PRO A 39 -2.44 15.21 17.99
CA PRO A 39 -1.29 14.51 17.43
C PRO A 39 -0.56 13.57 18.41
N ALA A 40 -0.70 13.80 19.74
CA ALA A 40 -0.15 12.89 20.75
C ALA A 40 -0.78 11.49 20.68
N GLU A 41 -2.02 11.36 20.21
CA GLU A 41 -2.69 10.08 20.01
C GLU A 41 -2.01 9.24 18.90
N PHE A 42 -1.43 9.89 17.90
CA PHE A 42 -0.64 9.22 16.87
C PHE A 42 0.60 8.54 17.46
N ARG A 43 1.32 9.24 18.36
CA ARG A 43 2.59 8.76 18.92
C ARG A 43 2.44 7.51 19.77
N GLN A 44 1.27 7.24 20.32
CA GLN A 44 1.03 5.99 21.09
C GLN A 44 1.10 4.73 20.19
N TYR A 45 0.82 4.85 18.90
CA TYR A 45 0.82 3.73 17.96
C TYR A 45 2.13 3.59 17.17
N PHE A 46 2.89 4.67 17.04
CA PHE A 46 4.13 4.69 16.27
C PHE A 46 5.31 4.94 17.20
N ASN A 47 6.11 3.90 17.41
CA ASN A 47 7.27 4.01 18.27
C ASN A 47 8.37 4.78 17.57
N LEU A 48 8.77 5.91 18.17
CA LEU A 48 9.83 6.77 17.65
C LEU A 48 11.22 6.24 17.98
N GLU A 49 11.35 5.46 19.07
CA GLU A 49 12.62 4.93 19.54
C GLU A 49 12.96 3.59 18.88
N GLU A 50 11.95 2.76 18.65
CA GLU A 50 12.09 1.44 18.02
C GLU A 50 11.12 1.31 16.85
N PRO A 51 11.34 2.02 15.72
CA PRO A 51 10.42 1.98 14.60
C PRO A 51 10.43 0.61 13.93
N TYR A 52 9.24 0.09 13.59
CA TYR A 52 9.15 -1.05 12.70
C TYR A 52 9.30 -0.55 11.26
N LEU A 53 10.54 -0.52 10.79
CA LEU A 53 10.87 -0.06 9.45
C LEU A 53 10.66 -1.18 8.44
N PHE A 54 9.76 -0.98 7.50
CA PHE A 54 9.53 -1.91 6.42
C PHE A 54 9.57 -1.18 5.08
N ALA A 55 10.58 -1.49 4.29
CA ALA A 55 10.69 -1.07 2.90
C ALA A 55 10.89 -2.29 2.01
N SER A 56 10.42 -2.22 0.78
CA SER A 56 10.70 -3.23 -0.22
C SER A 56 11.27 -2.59 -1.49
N LEU A 57 12.07 -3.35 -2.22
CA LEU A 57 12.51 -2.99 -3.56
C LEU A 57 11.79 -3.90 -4.55
N ASN A 58 10.86 -3.32 -5.30
CA ASN A 58 10.05 -4.06 -6.26
C ASN A 58 10.62 -3.88 -7.66
N HIS A 59 10.76 -4.98 -8.38
CA HIS A 59 11.24 -5.02 -9.75
C HIS A 59 10.18 -5.67 -10.64
N ASN A 60 9.57 -4.87 -11.50
CA ASN A 60 8.53 -5.31 -12.43
C ASN A 60 9.09 -5.32 -13.85
N PHE A 61 8.74 -6.34 -14.61
CA PHE A 61 9.13 -6.49 -16.02
C PHE A 61 8.04 -5.94 -16.94
N SER A 62 8.44 -5.46 -18.12
CA SER A 62 7.52 -5.10 -19.20
C SER A 62 6.72 -6.32 -19.69
N LEU A 63 5.59 -6.07 -20.34
CA LEU A 63 4.69 -7.13 -20.79
C LEU A 63 5.35 -8.09 -21.78
N ASP A 64 6.22 -7.59 -22.66
CA ASP A 64 6.94 -8.39 -23.65
C ASP A 64 7.94 -9.39 -23.05
N ALA A 65 8.39 -9.17 -21.81
CA ALA A 65 9.18 -10.13 -21.05
C ALA A 65 8.33 -11.30 -20.49
N ILE A 66 7.00 -11.22 -20.59
CA ILE A 66 6.07 -12.27 -20.18
C ILE A 66 5.81 -13.20 -21.36
N ALA A 67 5.64 -14.49 -21.10
CA ALA A 67 5.36 -15.49 -22.13
C ALA A 67 4.16 -15.08 -23.01
N ALA A 68 4.31 -15.19 -24.33
CA ALA A 68 3.36 -14.66 -25.33
C ALA A 68 1.91 -15.16 -25.13
N ASP A 69 1.75 -16.41 -24.73
CA ASP A 69 0.45 -17.04 -24.43
C ASP A 69 -0.30 -16.39 -23.25
N LYS A 70 0.38 -15.62 -22.42
CA LYS A 70 -0.20 -14.91 -21.26
C LYS A 70 -0.43 -13.43 -21.50
N GLN A 71 0.18 -12.84 -22.53
CA GLN A 71 0.13 -11.39 -22.74
C GLN A 71 -1.28 -10.90 -23.02
N ASP A 72 -2.06 -11.57 -23.86
CA ASP A 72 -3.42 -11.17 -24.19
C ASP A 72 -4.35 -11.28 -22.97
N PHE A 73 -4.20 -12.35 -22.19
CA PHE A 73 -4.93 -12.50 -20.93
C PHE A 73 -4.63 -11.32 -19.99
N ILE A 74 -3.37 -10.94 -19.83
CA ILE A 74 -2.97 -9.82 -18.97
C ILE A 74 -3.54 -8.50 -19.47
N ARG A 75 -3.48 -8.24 -20.80
CA ARG A 75 -4.07 -7.02 -21.39
C ARG A 75 -5.57 -6.92 -21.11
N GLU A 76 -6.30 -8.02 -21.25
CA GLU A 76 -7.75 -8.05 -20.98
C GLU A 76 -8.06 -7.87 -19.49
N GLU A 77 -7.23 -8.44 -18.60
CA GLU A 77 -7.40 -8.28 -17.16
C GLU A 77 -7.19 -6.82 -16.70
N TYR A 78 -6.22 -6.10 -17.29
CA TYR A 78 -6.01 -4.68 -16.95
C TYR A 78 -7.16 -3.75 -17.40
N LYS A 79 -7.98 -4.18 -18.35
CA LYS A 79 -9.21 -3.45 -18.72
C LYS A 79 -10.31 -3.60 -17.68
N LYS A 80 -10.26 -4.67 -16.88
CA LYS A 80 -11.24 -4.93 -15.82
C LYS A 80 -10.88 -4.15 -14.55
N PHE A 81 -11.91 -3.77 -13.84
CA PHE A 81 -11.73 -3.16 -12.53
C PHE A 81 -11.45 -4.23 -11.45
N ALA A 82 -10.55 -3.89 -10.51
CA ALA A 82 -10.29 -4.67 -9.31
C ALA A 82 -10.05 -6.17 -9.53
N SER A 83 -9.35 -6.54 -10.62
CA SER A 83 -9.00 -7.93 -10.85
C SER A 83 -7.87 -8.37 -9.89
N PRO A 84 -8.05 -9.41 -9.09
CA PRO A 84 -7.00 -9.94 -8.22
C PRO A 84 -5.81 -10.52 -9.00
N VAL A 85 -6.01 -10.88 -10.26
CA VAL A 85 -4.95 -11.40 -11.15
C VAL A 85 -3.97 -10.31 -11.54
N THR A 86 -4.41 -9.05 -11.57
CA THR A 86 -3.59 -7.88 -11.89
C THR A 86 -2.99 -7.21 -10.66
N GLY A 87 -3.14 -7.80 -9.48
CA GLY A 87 -2.55 -7.31 -8.23
C GLY A 87 -3.21 -6.05 -7.67
N ALA A 88 -4.46 -5.75 -8.04
CA ALA A 88 -5.22 -4.65 -7.41
C ALA A 88 -5.48 -4.97 -5.94
N HIS A 89 -5.04 -4.09 -5.05
CA HIS A 89 -5.14 -4.28 -3.60
C HIS A 89 -5.12 -2.95 -2.84
N ILE A 90 -5.45 -3.01 -1.58
CA ILE A 90 -5.17 -1.97 -0.59
C ILE A 90 -4.04 -2.45 0.33
N ASP A 91 -3.25 -1.51 0.84
CA ASP A 91 -2.26 -1.81 1.87
C ASP A 91 -2.96 -1.87 3.23
N GLY A 92 -3.27 -3.07 3.72
CA GLY A 92 -4.01 -3.26 4.98
C GLY A 92 -3.25 -2.75 6.22
N PRO A 93 -2.04 -3.27 6.53
CA PRO A 93 -1.33 -2.97 7.77
C PRO A 93 -0.77 -1.55 7.90
N PRO A 94 -0.28 -0.87 6.84
CA PRO A 94 0.32 0.44 6.99
C PRO A 94 -0.68 1.54 7.37
N PHE A 95 -0.19 2.56 8.07
CA PHE A 95 -0.86 3.84 8.21
C PHE A 95 -0.76 4.63 6.91
N VAL A 96 0.46 4.87 6.47
CA VAL A 96 0.79 5.41 5.14
C VAL A 96 1.97 4.66 4.54
N ALA A 97 2.07 4.69 3.23
CA ALA A 97 3.27 4.30 2.49
C ALA A 97 3.80 5.49 1.69
N LEU A 98 5.12 5.64 1.66
CA LEU A 98 5.82 6.54 0.76
C LEU A 98 6.42 5.72 -0.36
N LEU A 99 6.18 6.12 -1.60
CA LEU A 99 6.65 5.39 -2.77
C LEU A 99 7.46 6.29 -3.69
N ILE A 100 8.63 5.81 -4.12
CA ILE A 100 9.34 6.30 -5.29
C ILE A 100 9.35 5.26 -6.39
N ASN A 101 9.35 5.69 -7.66
CA ASN A 101 9.36 4.84 -8.83
C ASN A 101 10.10 5.51 -9.99
N ASP A 102 10.71 4.71 -10.85
CA ASP A 102 11.55 5.15 -11.96
C ASP A 102 10.86 5.06 -13.33
N ARG A 103 9.73 4.37 -13.42
CA ARG A 103 8.96 4.14 -14.64
C ARG A 103 7.45 4.23 -14.38
N PRO A 104 6.64 4.47 -15.42
CA PRO A 104 5.18 4.38 -15.35
C PRO A 104 4.68 3.00 -14.91
N GLY A 105 3.40 2.90 -14.57
CA GLY A 105 2.73 1.65 -14.29
C GLY A 105 1.94 1.64 -12.99
N LEU A 106 2.25 2.48 -12.01
CA LEU A 106 1.39 2.59 -10.83
C LEU A 106 0.07 3.25 -11.22
N GLN A 107 -1.02 2.59 -10.89
CA GLN A 107 -2.38 3.08 -11.05
C GLN A 107 -3.11 3.09 -9.70
N VAL A 108 -3.89 4.13 -9.46
CA VAL A 108 -4.73 4.28 -8.28
C VAL A 108 -6.17 4.49 -8.71
N VAL A 109 -7.12 4.11 -7.86
CA VAL A 109 -8.53 4.38 -8.11
C VAL A 109 -8.87 5.78 -7.64
N ALA A 110 -9.27 6.61 -8.59
CA ALA A 110 -9.82 7.93 -8.34
C ALA A 110 -11.34 7.91 -8.14
N GLY A 111 -11.92 9.08 -7.91
CA GLY A 111 -13.36 9.27 -7.90
C GLY A 111 -14.03 8.61 -9.11
N GLU A 112 -15.26 8.19 -8.98
CA GLU A 112 -16.05 7.44 -9.99
C GLU A 112 -15.52 6.01 -10.28
N GLY A 113 -14.55 5.50 -9.52
CA GLY A 113 -14.04 4.15 -9.68
C GLY A 113 -13.16 3.96 -10.94
N LYS A 114 -12.57 5.03 -11.46
CA LYS A 114 -11.65 4.96 -12.61
C LYS A 114 -10.21 4.83 -12.16
N TRP A 115 -9.43 4.04 -12.90
CA TRP A 115 -8.00 3.99 -12.74
C TRP A 115 -7.37 5.30 -13.24
N MET A 116 -6.51 5.88 -12.41
CA MET A 116 -5.64 6.99 -12.77
C MET A 116 -4.19 6.56 -12.69
N ASP A 117 -3.39 7.03 -13.63
CA ASP A 117 -1.96 6.79 -13.65
C ASP A 117 -1.26 7.73 -12.69
N ALA A 118 -0.42 7.17 -11.82
CA ALA A 118 0.41 7.94 -10.92
C ALA A 118 1.66 8.46 -11.63
N PRO A 119 2.23 9.60 -11.20
CA PRO A 119 3.44 10.17 -11.79
C PRO A 119 4.67 9.27 -11.55
N VAL A 120 5.70 9.47 -12.36
CA VAL A 120 7.05 8.96 -12.11
C VAL A 120 7.78 9.96 -11.21
N THR A 121 8.42 9.47 -10.15
CA THR A 121 9.08 10.31 -9.14
C THR A 121 10.60 10.39 -9.32
N CYS A 122 11.20 9.40 -9.96
CA CYS A 122 12.63 9.36 -10.29
C CYS A 122 12.79 9.29 -11.79
N ARG A 123 13.66 10.13 -12.36
CA ARG A 123 14.03 10.05 -13.76
C ARG A 123 15.41 9.45 -13.88
N THR A 124 15.49 8.15 -14.17
CA THR A 124 16.76 7.43 -14.33
C THR A 124 17.14 7.18 -15.79
N ALA A 125 16.19 7.31 -16.71
CA ALA A 125 16.42 7.21 -18.14
C ALA A 125 15.70 8.33 -18.90
N GLU A 126 16.25 8.72 -20.04
CA GLU A 126 15.58 9.59 -21.00
C GLU A 126 14.40 8.82 -21.62
N GLY A 127 13.27 9.48 -21.74
CA GLY A 127 12.07 8.92 -22.36
C GLY A 127 10.88 9.86 -22.18
N ASP A 128 10.03 9.90 -23.18
CA ASP A 128 8.73 10.54 -23.08
C ASP A 128 7.74 9.52 -22.52
N TYR A 129 7.08 9.88 -21.43
CA TYR A 129 6.05 9.07 -20.80
C TYR A 129 4.70 9.76 -20.92
N ASP A 130 3.65 8.98 -21.11
CA ASP A 130 2.26 9.47 -21.10
C ASP A 130 1.78 9.94 -19.70
N VAL A 131 2.66 9.90 -18.70
CA VAL A 131 2.40 10.34 -17.33
C VAL A 131 3.40 11.41 -16.92
N PRO A 132 3.03 12.33 -16.00
CA PRO A 132 3.94 13.34 -15.48
C PRO A 132 5.18 12.71 -14.83
N VAL A 133 6.34 13.35 -15.03
CA VAL A 133 7.57 13.04 -14.31
C VAL A 133 7.84 14.19 -13.34
N ILE A 134 7.88 13.90 -12.04
CA ILE A 134 8.06 14.89 -10.96
C ILE A 134 9.27 14.49 -10.11
N PRO A 135 10.50 14.75 -10.58
CA PRO A 135 11.71 14.30 -9.89
C PRO A 135 11.82 14.88 -8.48
N GLY A 136 12.30 14.06 -7.54
CA GLY A 136 12.44 14.45 -6.14
C GLY A 136 11.14 14.47 -5.34
N SER A 137 10.04 14.04 -5.94
CA SER A 137 8.77 13.85 -5.23
C SER A 137 8.65 12.43 -4.66
N VAL A 138 7.67 12.23 -3.78
CA VAL A 138 7.22 10.94 -3.29
C VAL A 138 5.72 10.83 -3.46
N ILE A 139 5.22 9.62 -3.76
CA ILE A 139 3.79 9.33 -3.75
C ILE A 139 3.43 8.91 -2.34
N VAL A 140 2.40 9.53 -1.77
CA VAL A 140 1.83 9.15 -0.46
C VAL A 140 0.60 8.28 -0.71
N ASN A 141 0.63 7.07 -0.18
CA ASN A 141 -0.48 6.12 -0.24
C ASN A 141 -1.04 5.89 1.17
N THR A 142 -2.35 6.04 1.34
CA THR A 142 -3.04 5.79 2.61
C THR A 142 -3.39 4.31 2.76
N GLY A 143 -3.12 3.76 3.95
CA GLY A 143 -3.32 2.34 4.24
C GLY A 143 -4.51 2.05 5.16
N GLY A 144 -4.75 0.77 5.42
CA GLY A 144 -5.87 0.28 6.21
C GLY A 144 -5.83 0.71 7.68
N SER A 145 -4.63 0.80 8.28
CA SER A 145 -4.52 1.32 9.66
C SER A 145 -4.98 2.76 9.78
N LEU A 146 -4.68 3.63 8.79
CA LEU A 146 -5.22 4.99 8.78
C LEU A 146 -6.73 4.99 8.56
N MET A 147 -7.23 4.17 7.65
CA MET A 147 -8.67 4.04 7.42
C MET A 147 -9.39 3.65 8.71
N HIS A 148 -8.86 2.67 9.45
CA HIS A 148 -9.42 2.23 10.72
C HIS A 148 -9.33 3.34 11.79
N LEU A 149 -8.15 3.89 12.03
CA LEU A 149 -7.91 4.91 13.07
C LEU A 149 -8.70 6.20 12.83
N SER A 150 -8.98 6.53 11.58
CA SER A 150 -9.79 7.69 11.19
C SER A 150 -11.29 7.38 11.03
N GLU A 151 -11.74 6.16 11.35
CA GLU A 151 -13.12 5.70 11.14
C GLU A 151 -13.61 5.93 9.70
N GLY A 152 -12.74 5.67 8.73
CA GLY A 152 -13.03 5.82 7.32
C GLY A 152 -13.05 7.27 6.80
N ARG A 153 -12.69 8.27 7.61
CA ARG A 153 -12.50 9.66 7.13
C ARG A 153 -11.39 9.73 6.08
N TYR A 154 -10.34 8.94 6.23
CA TYR A 154 -9.39 8.58 5.17
C TYR A 154 -9.69 7.16 4.67
N SER A 155 -9.67 6.94 3.37
CA SER A 155 -9.81 5.59 2.79
C SER A 155 -8.45 5.01 2.50
N ALA A 156 -8.32 3.69 2.66
CA ALA A 156 -7.20 2.98 2.06
C ALA A 156 -7.30 3.06 0.53
N THR A 157 -6.18 3.35 -0.14
CA THR A 157 -6.16 3.58 -1.58
C THR A 157 -6.04 2.26 -2.33
N LEU A 158 -7.06 1.93 -3.13
CA LEU A 158 -6.97 0.79 -4.04
C LEU A 158 -6.01 1.14 -5.18
N HIS A 159 -4.98 0.30 -5.37
CA HIS A 159 -3.94 0.53 -6.35
C HIS A 159 -3.44 -0.77 -6.99
N ARG A 160 -2.75 -0.65 -8.12
CA ARG A 160 -2.12 -1.77 -8.83
C ARG A 160 -0.92 -1.29 -9.65
N VAL A 161 -0.09 -2.24 -10.11
CA VAL A 161 0.94 -1.97 -11.12
C VAL A 161 0.48 -2.54 -12.46
N ASN A 162 0.29 -1.67 -13.44
CA ASN A 162 -0.04 -2.04 -14.81
C ASN A 162 1.24 -2.21 -15.61
N THR A 163 1.66 -3.44 -15.83
CA THR A 163 2.91 -3.77 -16.55
C THR A 163 2.85 -3.45 -18.04
N THR A 164 1.67 -3.21 -18.62
CA THR A 164 1.55 -2.80 -20.03
C THR A 164 2.04 -1.37 -20.27
N MET A 165 2.20 -0.57 -19.21
CA MET A 165 2.72 0.80 -19.27
C MET A 165 4.25 0.86 -19.17
N ILE A 166 4.90 -0.25 -18.83
CA ILE A 166 6.36 -0.31 -18.80
C ILE A 166 6.82 -0.44 -20.27
N PRO A 167 7.73 0.43 -20.74
CA PRO A 167 8.22 0.36 -22.11
C PRO A 167 8.76 -1.03 -22.46
N ALA A 168 8.57 -1.45 -23.70
CA ALA A 168 9.02 -2.76 -24.17
C ALA A 168 10.54 -2.92 -24.00
N GLY A 169 10.95 -4.06 -23.48
CA GLY A 169 12.36 -4.36 -23.17
C GLY A 169 12.89 -3.67 -21.92
N ASP A 170 12.07 -2.87 -21.21
CA ASP A 170 12.48 -2.16 -20.00
C ASP A 170 11.94 -2.84 -18.73
N THR A 171 12.33 -2.32 -17.60
CA THR A 171 11.87 -2.76 -16.26
C THR A 171 11.51 -1.56 -15.41
N ARG A 172 10.63 -1.75 -14.45
CA ARG A 172 10.24 -0.74 -13.48
C ARG A 172 10.75 -1.12 -12.09
N VAL A 173 11.48 -0.21 -11.49
CA VAL A 173 11.88 -0.31 -10.08
C VAL A 173 11.06 0.65 -9.25
N SER A 174 10.57 0.17 -8.11
CA SER A 174 9.91 1.02 -7.13
C SER A 174 10.29 0.61 -5.72
N MET A 175 10.31 1.60 -4.83
CA MET A 175 10.67 1.38 -3.43
C MET A 175 9.58 1.99 -2.53
N PRO A 176 8.59 1.22 -2.11
CA PRO A 176 7.68 1.62 -1.06
C PRO A 176 8.35 1.49 0.31
N TYR A 177 8.16 2.50 1.14
CA TYR A 177 8.41 2.52 2.56
C TYR A 177 7.07 2.56 3.29
N PHE A 178 6.88 1.70 4.29
CA PHE A 178 5.63 1.56 5.01
C PHE A 178 5.78 2.02 6.47
N LEU A 179 4.96 2.98 6.89
CA LEU A 179 4.81 3.31 8.30
C LEU A 179 3.82 2.34 8.94
N LEU A 180 4.35 1.42 9.72
CA LEU A 180 3.57 0.40 10.42
C LEU A 180 3.40 0.77 11.90
N PRO A 181 2.20 0.57 12.46
CA PRO A 181 2.03 0.72 13.91
C PRO A 181 2.83 -0.36 14.64
N LYS A 182 3.20 -0.06 15.89
CA LYS A 182 3.87 -1.06 16.75
C LYS A 182 3.04 -2.33 16.87
N MET A 183 3.71 -3.49 16.98
CA MET A 183 3.09 -4.82 16.87
C MET A 183 2.20 -5.19 18.06
N ALA A 184 2.37 -4.54 19.22
CA ALA A 184 1.62 -4.87 20.43
C ALA A 184 0.39 -3.99 20.64
N GLY A 185 -0.69 -4.58 21.14
CA GLY A 185 -1.94 -3.93 21.53
C GLY A 185 -2.91 -3.65 20.38
N ASP A 186 -4.05 -3.08 20.67
CA ASP A 186 -5.13 -2.78 19.74
C ASP A 186 -4.97 -1.41 19.09
N LEU A 187 -5.50 -1.23 17.89
CA LEU A 187 -5.67 0.06 17.26
C LEU A 187 -7.04 0.62 17.63
N ILE A 188 -7.04 1.66 18.43
CA ILE A 188 -8.27 2.36 18.86
C ILE A 188 -8.40 3.61 18.01
N PRO A 189 -9.56 3.86 17.36
CA PRO A 189 -9.75 5.07 16.57
C PRO A 189 -9.46 6.34 17.37
N PHE A 190 -8.87 7.34 16.71
CA PHE A 190 -8.54 8.62 17.30
C PHE A 190 -9.76 9.30 17.95
N GLY A 191 -9.57 9.94 19.09
CA GLY A 191 -10.64 10.58 19.85
C GLY A 191 -11.55 9.63 20.63
N LYS A 192 -11.25 8.32 20.66
CA LYS A 192 -12.08 7.31 21.33
C LYS A 192 -11.32 6.54 22.40
N SER A 193 -12.07 6.07 23.41
CA SER A 193 -11.54 5.16 24.40
C SER A 193 -11.74 3.70 23.98
N ALA A 194 -10.92 2.79 24.54
CA ALA A 194 -10.89 1.35 24.23
C ALA A 194 -12.23 0.58 24.38
N ALA A 195 -13.30 1.24 24.80
CA ALA A 195 -14.59 0.61 25.10
C ALA A 195 -15.61 0.63 23.95
N LEU A 196 -15.24 1.12 22.74
CA LEU A 196 -16.17 1.24 21.63
C LEU A 196 -15.93 0.22 20.52
N ASN A 197 -17.02 -0.46 20.16
CA ASN A 197 -17.12 -1.54 19.18
C ASN A 197 -16.64 -1.17 17.78
N ASN A 198 -15.94 -2.10 17.18
CA ASN A 198 -15.32 -2.04 15.86
C ASN A 198 -16.29 -2.53 14.77
N ASP A 199 -17.00 -1.60 14.13
CA ASP A 199 -17.75 -1.91 12.89
C ASP A 199 -17.00 -1.45 11.62
N THR A 200 -15.67 -1.32 11.67
CA THR A 200 -14.87 -0.89 10.52
C THR A 200 -14.39 -2.07 9.68
N VAL A 201 -14.74 -2.03 8.42
CA VAL A 201 -14.38 -3.02 7.39
C VAL A 201 -12.85 -3.15 7.26
N GLY A 202 -12.35 -4.39 7.37
CA GLY A 202 -10.97 -4.73 6.99
C GLY A 202 -9.98 -4.97 8.14
N TYR A 203 -10.39 -4.83 9.39
CA TYR A 203 -9.59 -5.26 10.54
C TYR A 203 -10.26 -6.46 11.21
N ASN A 204 -9.60 -7.61 11.21
CA ASN A 204 -10.12 -8.81 11.90
C ASN A 204 -10.23 -8.55 13.39
N GLU A 205 -11.46 -8.39 13.86
CA GLU A 205 -11.78 -8.30 15.29
C GLU A 205 -11.15 -9.47 16.05
N GLY A 206 -10.44 -9.17 17.14
CA GLY A 206 -9.88 -10.16 18.05
C GLY A 206 -8.47 -10.67 17.74
N ARG A 207 -7.80 -10.17 16.69
CA ARG A 207 -6.37 -10.43 16.47
C ARG A 207 -5.56 -9.20 16.84
N ASP A 208 -4.53 -9.39 17.66
CA ASP A 208 -3.57 -8.33 17.92
C ASP A 208 -2.81 -7.93 16.63
N ARG A 209 -2.18 -6.77 16.65
CA ARG A 209 -1.43 -6.23 15.50
C ARG A 209 -0.30 -7.16 15.05
N GLY A 210 0.36 -7.83 16.00
CA GLY A 210 1.42 -8.78 15.71
C GLY A 210 0.90 -9.99 14.96
N ALA A 211 -0.24 -10.54 15.34
CA ALA A 211 -0.88 -11.65 14.63
C ALA A 211 -1.29 -11.25 13.21
N ASN A 212 -1.84 -10.05 13.02
CA ASN A 212 -2.20 -9.53 11.70
C ASN A 212 -0.97 -9.31 10.80
N ALA A 213 0.10 -8.73 11.34
CA ALA A 213 1.35 -8.56 10.60
C ALA A 213 1.99 -9.91 10.26
N ALA A 214 2.03 -10.87 11.17
CA ALA A 214 2.51 -12.22 10.90
C ALA A 214 1.70 -12.92 9.81
N ALA A 215 0.37 -12.83 9.85
CA ALA A 215 -0.50 -13.37 8.82
C ALA A 215 -0.22 -12.75 7.46
N ASN A 216 -0.01 -11.42 7.39
CA ASN A 216 0.35 -10.74 6.15
C ASN A 216 1.71 -11.18 5.60
N LEU A 217 2.74 -11.30 6.45
CA LEU A 217 4.06 -11.81 6.05
C LEU A 217 3.98 -13.26 5.54
N MET A 218 3.20 -14.12 6.18
CA MET A 218 2.98 -15.48 5.75
C MET A 218 2.36 -15.57 4.36
N ARG A 219 1.46 -14.66 4.03
CA ARG A 219 0.84 -14.55 2.69
C ARG A 219 1.82 -14.04 1.65
N THR A 220 2.58 -13.02 2.00
CA THR A 220 3.57 -12.40 1.12
C THR A 220 4.71 -13.35 0.74
N TYR A 221 5.09 -14.25 1.65
CA TYR A 221 6.19 -15.19 1.44
C TYR A 221 5.74 -16.68 1.51
N PRO A 222 4.87 -17.13 0.58
CA PRO A 222 4.25 -18.44 0.66
C PRO A 222 5.23 -19.62 0.65
N LYS A 223 6.39 -19.49 0.01
CA LYS A 223 7.42 -20.54 -0.01
C LYS A 223 8.06 -20.74 1.37
N LEU A 224 8.34 -19.64 2.10
CA LEU A 224 8.88 -19.69 3.45
C LEU A 224 7.83 -20.21 4.42
N THR A 225 6.60 -19.72 4.32
CA THR A 225 5.48 -20.14 5.15
C THR A 225 5.22 -21.63 5.01
N ARG A 226 5.16 -22.16 3.78
CA ARG A 226 5.02 -23.62 3.54
C ARG A 226 6.14 -24.42 4.17
N ARG A 227 7.34 -23.92 4.19
CA ARG A 227 8.49 -24.64 4.75
C ARG A 227 8.44 -24.75 6.27
N TRP A 228 7.96 -23.71 6.96
CA TRP A 228 8.08 -23.58 8.41
C TRP A 228 6.75 -23.63 9.15
N TRP A 229 5.63 -23.28 8.47
CA TRP A 229 4.28 -23.16 9.06
C TRP A 229 3.21 -23.70 8.11
N MET A 230 3.34 -24.97 7.71
CA MET A 230 2.44 -25.59 6.71
C MET A 230 0.98 -25.60 7.14
N LYS A 231 0.70 -25.87 8.43
CA LYS A 231 -0.66 -25.93 8.96
C LYS A 231 -1.32 -24.56 8.91
N GLU A 232 -0.64 -23.57 9.48
CA GLU A 232 -1.09 -22.17 9.53
C GLU A 232 -1.25 -21.60 8.12
N PHE A 233 -0.36 -21.95 7.20
CA PHE A 233 -0.46 -21.54 5.79
C PHE A 233 -1.73 -22.07 5.13
N THR A 234 -2.12 -23.32 5.38
CA THR A 234 -3.29 -23.94 4.76
C THR A 234 -4.57 -23.30 5.28
N GLU A 235 -4.65 -23.04 6.58
CA GLU A 235 -5.78 -22.39 7.23
C GLU A 235 -5.91 -20.93 6.76
N LEU A 236 -4.82 -20.17 6.75
CA LEU A 236 -4.79 -18.77 6.30
C LEU A 236 -5.12 -18.62 4.82
N LYS A 237 -4.67 -19.55 3.96
CA LYS A 237 -4.93 -19.47 2.52
C LYS A 237 -6.41 -19.63 2.20
N ALA A 238 -7.12 -20.50 2.90
CA ALA A 238 -8.55 -20.72 2.69
C ALA A 238 -9.38 -19.50 3.13
N ALA A 239 -9.05 -18.92 4.28
CA ALA A 239 -9.74 -17.74 4.80
C ALA A 239 -9.47 -16.49 3.97
N HIS A 240 -8.23 -16.31 3.55
CA HIS A 240 -7.76 -15.06 2.93
C HIS A 240 -8.28 -14.81 1.51
N GLN A 241 -8.47 -15.85 0.69
CA GLN A 241 -8.94 -15.65 -0.68
C GLN A 241 -10.32 -15.01 -0.76
N GLU A 242 -11.17 -15.25 0.21
CA GLU A 242 -12.50 -14.64 0.30
C GLU A 242 -12.44 -13.24 0.93
N GLU A 243 -11.59 -13.04 1.95
CA GLU A 243 -11.38 -11.73 2.57
C GLU A 243 -10.78 -10.70 1.60
N GLU A 244 -9.73 -11.06 0.87
CA GLU A 244 -9.06 -10.16 -0.09
C GLU A 244 -10.01 -9.70 -1.20
N LYS A 245 -10.86 -10.61 -1.69
CA LYS A 245 -11.91 -10.26 -2.66
C LYS A 245 -12.94 -9.33 -2.06
N ALA A 246 -13.38 -9.59 -0.82
CA ALA A 246 -14.37 -8.78 -0.14
C ALA A 246 -13.82 -7.38 0.17
N GLU A 247 -12.58 -7.26 0.66
CA GLU A 247 -11.90 -5.99 0.94
C GLU A 247 -11.69 -5.16 -0.33
N THR A 248 -11.22 -5.79 -1.40
CA THR A 248 -11.03 -5.13 -2.70
C THR A 248 -12.36 -4.61 -3.24
N LEU A 249 -13.43 -5.40 -3.14
CA LEU A 249 -14.76 -5.01 -3.58
C LEU A 249 -15.37 -3.89 -2.71
N ALA A 250 -15.14 -3.95 -1.39
CA ALA A 250 -15.60 -2.92 -0.45
C ALA A 250 -14.87 -1.59 -0.70
N ALA A 251 -13.55 -1.62 -0.89
CA ALA A 251 -12.76 -0.43 -1.22
C ALA A 251 -13.23 0.21 -2.53
N PHE A 252 -13.58 -0.61 -3.54
CA PHE A 252 -14.16 -0.12 -4.79
C PHE A 252 -15.52 0.58 -4.58
N LYS A 253 -16.44 -0.08 -3.87
CA LYS A 253 -17.75 0.49 -3.60
C LYS A 253 -17.62 1.84 -2.89
N LEU A 254 -16.75 1.91 -1.88
CA LEU A 254 -16.51 3.13 -1.11
C LEU A 254 -15.93 4.25 -1.99
N ALA A 255 -14.97 3.93 -2.87
CA ALA A 255 -14.40 4.90 -3.81
C ALA A 255 -15.46 5.45 -4.78
N LYS A 256 -16.32 4.57 -5.31
CA LYS A 256 -17.44 4.95 -6.20
C LYS A 256 -18.44 5.87 -5.49
N GLU A 257 -18.90 5.51 -4.30
CA GLU A 257 -19.85 6.31 -3.51
C GLU A 257 -19.29 7.69 -3.13
N ARG A 258 -17.99 7.79 -2.86
CA ARG A 258 -17.33 9.08 -2.61
C ARG A 258 -17.26 9.94 -3.86
N GLY A 259 -16.97 9.34 -5.02
CA GLY A 259 -17.00 10.04 -6.31
C GLY A 259 -18.39 10.62 -6.61
N GLU A 260 -19.44 9.85 -6.40
CA GLU A 260 -20.82 10.29 -6.60
C GLU A 260 -21.20 11.43 -5.64
N ARG A 261 -20.82 11.34 -4.35
CA ARG A 261 -21.06 12.42 -3.36
C ARG A 261 -20.31 13.71 -3.69
N ASN A 262 -19.06 13.61 -4.16
CA ASN A 262 -18.29 14.79 -4.54
C ASN A 262 -18.85 15.46 -5.79
N LYS A 263 -19.36 14.69 -6.74
CA LYS A 263 -20.04 15.21 -7.93
C LYS A 263 -21.32 15.96 -7.57
N ALA A 264 -22.17 15.39 -6.72
CA ALA A 264 -23.39 16.04 -6.25
C ALA A 264 -23.10 17.38 -5.56
N LYS A 265 -22.03 17.46 -4.73
CA LYS A 265 -21.62 18.72 -4.07
C LYS A 265 -21.02 19.75 -5.01
N SER A 266 -20.56 19.39 -6.19
CA SER A 266 -20.03 20.33 -7.19
C SER A 266 -21.11 20.86 -8.14
N GLU A 267 -22.29 20.27 -8.11
CA GLU A 267 -23.48 20.67 -8.89
C GLU A 267 -24.45 21.53 -8.07
N GLU A 268 -24.25 21.64 -6.73
CA GLU A 268 -24.91 22.61 -5.83
C GLU A 268 -24.08 23.91 -5.75
#